data_06f0edc2406a055a08510fc35e3ee133
#
_entry.id   06f0edc2406a055a08510fc35e3ee133
#
_cell.length_a   1.000
_cell.length_b   1.000
_cell.length_c   1.000
_cell.angle_alpha   90.00
_cell.angle_beta   90.00
_cell.angle_gamma   90.00
#
_symmetry.space_group_name_H-M   'P 1'
#
loop_
_entity.id
_entity.type
_entity.pdbx_description
1 polymer ?
#
loop_
_entity_poly.entity_id
_entity_poly.type
_entity_poly.pdbx_seq_one_letter_code
_entity_poly.pdbx_strand_id
1 'polypeptide(L)'
;MAERVTVSDMMDAREARAQAQRALLARYPGASVVCLCMNIAGAIKRTESIERAFAWGLRNVKAVLAPCETLFDAAIHEKTGPEAMLCVRAEAKAVKKRLCALEDGEELGRLLDIDVIAPDGGKISRTEIGLPARRCLLCG
;
A
#
# COMPACT_ATOMS: atom_id res chain seq x y z
N MET A 1 11.63 19.33 -2.54
CA MET A 1 11.16 17.95 -2.53
C MET A 1 11.82 17.09 -1.44
N ALA A 2 13.08 17.32 -1.07
CA ALA A 2 13.77 16.53 -0.04
C ALA A 2 13.53 17.09 1.37
N GLU A 3 12.28 17.04 1.82
CA GLU A 3 11.90 17.48 3.15
C GLU A 3 12.07 16.39 4.19
N ARG A 4 12.62 16.75 5.34
CA ARG A 4 12.72 15.82 6.47
C ARG A 4 11.35 15.68 7.14
N VAL A 5 11.03 14.43 7.49
CA VAL A 5 9.73 14.05 8.07
C VAL A 5 9.96 13.64 9.53
N THR A 6 9.11 14.13 10.42
CA THR A 6 9.16 13.77 11.84
C THR A 6 8.30 12.54 12.13
N VAL A 7 8.50 11.94 13.30
CA VAL A 7 7.65 10.83 13.77
C VAL A 7 6.19 11.30 13.85
N SER A 8 5.95 12.53 14.31
CA SER A 8 4.60 13.11 14.39
C SER A 8 3.95 13.20 13.00
N ASP A 9 4.72 13.64 11.99
CA ASP A 9 4.24 13.71 10.61
C ASP A 9 3.80 12.32 10.12
N MET A 10 4.59 11.28 10.41
CA MET A 10 4.28 9.91 10.00
C MET A 10 3.06 9.35 10.73
N MET A 11 2.89 9.69 11.99
CA MET A 11 1.71 9.28 12.77
C MET A 11 0.44 9.93 12.22
N ASP A 12 0.51 11.21 11.87
CA ASP A 12 -0.62 11.94 11.27
C ASP A 12 -1.00 11.33 9.92
N ALA A 13 -0.01 11.00 9.09
CA ALA A 13 -0.26 10.37 7.79
C ALA A 13 -0.91 8.99 7.97
N ARG A 14 -0.45 8.21 8.94
CA ARG A 14 -1.02 6.90 9.25
C ARG A 14 -2.47 7.00 9.70
N GLU A 15 -2.78 7.97 10.56
CA GLU A 15 -4.15 8.20 11.04
C GLU A 15 -5.07 8.63 9.89
N ALA A 16 -4.62 9.55 9.04
CA ALA A 16 -5.38 9.97 7.87
C ALA A 16 -5.67 8.80 6.94
N ARG A 17 -4.68 7.92 6.74
CA ARG A 17 -4.84 6.72 5.91
C ARG A 17 -5.87 5.76 6.51
N ALA A 18 -5.81 5.54 7.83
CA ALA A 18 -6.78 4.68 8.52
C ALA A 18 -8.21 5.22 8.39
N GLN A 19 -8.39 6.55 8.51
CA GLN A 19 -9.70 7.18 8.34
C GLN A 19 -10.21 7.01 6.91
N ALA A 20 -9.35 7.19 5.90
CA ALA A 20 -9.72 7.00 4.50
C ALA A 20 -10.11 5.55 4.21
N GLN A 21 -9.41 4.58 4.78
CA GLN A 21 -9.75 3.16 4.65
C GLN A 21 -11.15 2.88 5.21
N ARG A 22 -11.45 3.38 6.40
CA ARG A 22 -12.76 3.21 7.03
C ARG A 22 -13.88 3.83 6.20
N ALA A 23 -13.62 5.02 5.65
CA ALA A 23 -14.59 5.70 4.80
C ALA A 23 -14.91 4.91 3.53
N LEU A 24 -13.90 4.32 2.90
CA LEU A 24 -14.09 3.49 1.70
C LEU A 24 -14.84 2.20 2.01
N LEU A 25 -14.55 1.55 3.13
CA LEU A 25 -15.25 0.34 3.54
C LEU A 25 -16.73 0.62 3.83
N ALA A 26 -17.03 1.78 4.41
CA ALA A 26 -18.39 2.20 4.66
C ALA A 26 -19.14 2.54 3.36
N ARG A 27 -18.44 3.19 2.41
CA ARG A 27 -18.99 3.62 1.12
C ARG A 27 -19.29 2.46 0.19
N TYR A 28 -18.42 1.41 0.22
CA TYR A 28 -18.50 0.26 -0.68
C TYR A 28 -18.53 -1.04 0.13
N PRO A 29 -19.67 -1.38 0.77
CA PRO A 29 -19.78 -2.61 1.56
C PRO A 29 -19.45 -3.86 0.73
N GLY A 30 -18.69 -4.78 1.31
CA GLY A 30 -18.28 -6.01 0.65
C GLY A 30 -17.04 -5.90 -0.22
N ALA A 31 -16.51 -4.69 -0.42
CA ALA A 31 -15.29 -4.48 -1.19
C ALA A 31 -14.04 -4.53 -0.30
N SER A 32 -12.90 -4.77 -0.93
CA SER A 32 -11.58 -4.74 -0.27
C SER A 32 -10.85 -3.45 -0.61
N VAL A 33 -10.05 -2.94 0.33
CA VAL A 33 -9.24 -1.74 0.12
C VAL A 33 -7.78 -2.14 -0.01
N VAL A 34 -7.10 -1.60 -1.03
CA VAL A 34 -5.67 -1.80 -1.28
C VAL A 34 -4.97 -0.47 -1.06
N CYS A 35 -3.95 -0.45 -0.20
CA CYS A 35 -3.14 0.74 0.05
C CYS A 35 -1.71 0.46 -0.37
N LEU A 36 -1.16 1.32 -1.24
CA LEU A 36 0.23 1.27 -1.66
C LEU A 36 0.97 2.41 -1.01
N CYS A 37 1.97 2.11 -0.21
CA CYS A 37 2.92 3.07 0.37
C CYS A 37 4.33 2.66 -0.02
N MET A 38 5.31 3.51 0.29
CA MET A 38 6.71 3.20 0.06
C MET A 38 7.40 2.84 1.37
N ASN A 39 8.20 1.79 1.34
CA ASN A 39 8.98 1.31 2.48
C ASN A 39 10.38 1.94 2.40
N ILE A 40 10.51 3.17 2.88
CA ILE A 40 11.73 3.98 2.79
C ILE A 40 12.27 4.24 4.20
N ALA A 41 13.53 3.85 4.43
CA ALA A 41 14.22 4.13 5.68
C ALA A 41 14.65 5.61 5.75
N GLY A 42 14.78 6.14 6.96
CA GLY A 42 15.25 7.49 7.18
C GLY A 42 14.16 8.54 7.16
N ALA A 43 14.55 9.81 7.28
CA ALA A 43 13.63 10.93 7.43
C ALA A 43 13.21 11.59 6.11
N ILE A 44 13.81 11.21 4.99
CA ILE A 44 13.46 11.72 3.66
C ILE A 44 12.58 10.69 2.98
N LYS A 45 11.30 11.01 2.80
CA LYS A 45 10.29 10.08 2.30
C LYS A 45 9.83 10.39 0.87
N ARG A 46 10.27 11.51 0.31
CA ARG A 46 9.85 11.93 -1.03
C ARG A 46 11.03 12.54 -1.80
N THR A 47 11.40 11.89 -2.91
CA THR A 47 12.42 12.35 -3.87
C THR A 47 11.95 11.94 -5.25
N GLU A 48 12.63 12.42 -6.31
CA GLU A 48 12.32 11.98 -7.68
C GLU A 48 12.45 10.47 -7.84
N SER A 49 13.48 9.87 -7.24
CA SER A 49 13.67 8.42 -7.32
C SER A 49 12.54 7.66 -6.64
N ILE A 50 12.11 8.12 -5.48
CA ILE A 50 11.00 7.52 -4.73
C ILE A 50 9.70 7.65 -5.55
N GLU A 51 9.46 8.81 -6.15
CA GLU A 51 8.28 9.03 -6.99
C GLU A 51 8.28 8.11 -8.22
N ARG A 52 9.44 7.89 -8.84
CA ARG A 52 9.55 6.96 -9.99
C ARG A 52 9.28 5.51 -9.56
N ALA A 53 9.83 5.11 -8.42
CA ALA A 53 9.58 3.76 -7.87
C ALA A 53 8.09 3.57 -7.52
N PHE A 54 7.47 4.61 -6.95
CA PHE A 54 6.04 4.60 -6.65
C PHE A 54 5.21 4.45 -7.93
N ALA A 55 5.53 5.21 -8.98
CA ALA A 55 4.81 5.14 -10.25
C ALA A 55 4.91 3.73 -10.86
N TRP A 56 6.08 3.11 -10.80
CA TRP A 56 6.27 1.72 -11.22
C TRP A 56 5.39 0.77 -10.39
N GLY A 57 5.42 0.93 -9.07
CA GLY A 57 4.62 0.12 -8.17
C GLY A 57 3.13 0.24 -8.42
N LEU A 58 2.64 1.46 -8.60
CA LEU A 58 1.22 1.70 -8.84
C LEU A 58 0.76 1.09 -10.17
N ARG A 59 1.58 1.21 -11.24
CA ARG A 59 1.27 0.56 -12.52
C ARG A 59 1.12 -0.95 -12.35
N ASN A 60 2.03 -1.56 -11.60
CA ASN A 60 2.01 -3.01 -11.38
C ASN A 60 0.87 -3.45 -10.46
N VAL A 61 0.55 -2.67 -9.43
CA VAL A 61 -0.63 -2.93 -8.59
C VAL A 61 -1.90 -2.88 -9.46
N LYS A 62 -2.05 -1.86 -10.29
CA LYS A 62 -3.20 -1.74 -11.19
C LYS A 62 -3.27 -2.89 -12.18
N ALA A 63 -2.13 -3.37 -12.68
CA ALA A 63 -2.09 -4.54 -13.57
C ALA A 63 -2.58 -5.81 -12.87
N VAL A 64 -2.16 -6.01 -11.62
CA VAL A 64 -2.63 -7.15 -10.80
C VAL A 64 -4.14 -7.07 -10.58
N LEU A 65 -4.67 -5.86 -10.36
CA LEU A 65 -6.08 -5.64 -10.05
C LEU A 65 -6.96 -5.48 -11.29
N ALA A 66 -6.37 -5.44 -12.49
CA ALA A 66 -7.11 -5.19 -13.74
C ALA A 66 -8.31 -6.13 -13.96
N PRO A 67 -8.25 -7.44 -13.61
CA PRO A 67 -9.41 -8.32 -13.72
C PRO A 67 -10.55 -8.00 -12.75
N CYS A 68 -10.31 -7.18 -11.74
CA CYS A 68 -11.30 -6.85 -10.71
C CYS A 68 -11.99 -5.53 -11.03
N GLU A 69 -13.24 -5.38 -10.58
CA GLU A 69 -13.94 -4.11 -10.68
C GLU A 69 -13.34 -3.12 -9.67
N THR A 70 -12.83 -1.99 -10.15
CA THR A 70 -12.27 -0.93 -9.31
C THR A 70 -13.35 0.12 -9.04
N LEU A 71 -13.66 0.34 -7.78
CA LEU A 71 -14.71 1.26 -7.34
C LEU A 71 -14.17 2.64 -6.96
N PHE A 72 -12.89 2.70 -6.60
CA PHE A 72 -12.22 3.94 -6.19
C PHE A 72 -10.72 3.79 -6.45
N ASP A 73 -10.09 4.90 -6.83
CA ASP A 73 -8.67 4.94 -7.17
C ASP A 73 -8.18 6.39 -6.97
N ALA A 74 -7.26 6.60 -6.05
CA ALA A 74 -6.67 7.91 -5.81
C ALA A 74 -5.23 7.77 -5.31
N ALA A 75 -4.40 8.75 -5.62
CA ALA A 75 -3.04 8.85 -5.11
C ALA A 75 -2.80 10.25 -4.57
N ILE A 76 -1.97 10.34 -3.54
CA ILE A 76 -1.52 11.62 -2.98
C ILE A 76 0.01 11.62 -2.90
N HIS A 77 0.60 12.82 -2.97
CA HIS A 77 2.05 13.00 -3.03
C HIS A 77 2.46 14.05 -1.99
N GLU A 78 2.52 13.61 -0.73
CA GLU A 78 2.87 14.45 0.40
C GLU A 78 4.33 14.24 0.82
N LYS A 79 4.85 15.11 1.70
CA LYS A 79 6.24 14.98 2.19
C LYS A 79 6.48 13.66 2.92
N THR A 80 5.43 13.05 3.48
CA THR A 80 5.49 11.74 4.15
C THR A 80 5.64 10.57 3.18
N GLY A 81 5.65 10.84 1.88
CA GLY A 81 5.81 9.88 0.81
C GLY A 81 4.55 9.75 -0.03
N PRO A 82 4.70 9.38 -1.30
CA PRO A 82 3.55 9.13 -2.14
C PRO A 82 2.80 7.89 -1.67
N GLU A 83 1.48 7.91 -1.79
CA GLU A 83 0.65 6.75 -1.47
C GLU A 83 -0.59 6.71 -2.35
N ALA A 84 -1.10 5.50 -2.58
CA ALA A 84 -2.31 5.29 -3.36
C ALA A 84 -3.28 4.41 -2.58
N MET A 85 -4.56 4.60 -2.86
CA MET A 85 -5.62 3.81 -2.25
C MET A 85 -6.62 3.42 -3.32
N LEU A 86 -6.90 2.12 -3.41
CA LEU A 86 -7.86 1.57 -4.36
C LEU A 86 -8.88 0.74 -3.61
N CYS A 87 -10.12 0.76 -4.10
CA CYS A 87 -11.18 -0.08 -3.55
C CYS A 87 -11.67 -0.99 -4.68
N VAL A 88 -11.66 -2.30 -4.45
CA VAL A 88 -11.95 -3.28 -5.49
C VAL A 88 -12.94 -4.33 -5.02
N ARG A 89 -13.75 -4.85 -5.96
CA ARG A 89 -14.63 -5.99 -5.70
C ARG A 89 -13.84 -7.28 -5.94
N ALA A 90 -13.14 -7.72 -4.88
CA ALA A 90 -12.34 -8.93 -4.92
C ALA A 90 -12.14 -9.46 -3.51
N GLU A 91 -11.90 -10.76 -3.39
CA GLU A 91 -11.66 -11.41 -2.11
C GLU A 91 -10.29 -10.98 -1.58
N ALA A 92 -10.27 -10.47 -0.34
CA ALA A 92 -9.11 -9.80 0.23
C ALA A 92 -7.86 -10.70 0.30
N LYS A 93 -8.00 -11.94 0.72
CA LYS A 93 -6.86 -12.87 0.84
C LYS A 93 -6.25 -13.20 -0.51
N ALA A 94 -7.08 -13.41 -1.55
CA ALA A 94 -6.61 -13.67 -2.90
C ALA A 94 -5.85 -12.47 -3.46
N VAL A 95 -6.37 -11.27 -3.24
CA VAL A 95 -5.71 -10.01 -3.64
C VAL A 95 -4.37 -9.87 -2.94
N LYS A 96 -4.34 -10.07 -1.62
CA LYS A 96 -3.11 -9.98 -0.82
C LYS A 96 -2.03 -10.93 -1.35
N LYS A 97 -2.39 -12.17 -1.65
CA LYS A 97 -1.46 -13.17 -2.15
C LYS A 97 -0.82 -12.72 -3.47
N ARG A 98 -1.61 -12.19 -4.39
CA ARG A 98 -1.12 -11.71 -5.70
C ARG A 98 -0.22 -10.49 -5.54
N LEU A 99 -0.56 -9.58 -4.64
CA LEU A 99 0.24 -8.37 -4.39
C LEU A 99 1.54 -8.69 -3.64
N CYS A 100 1.55 -9.68 -2.76
CA CYS A 100 2.79 -10.16 -2.13
C CYS A 100 3.77 -10.70 -3.19
N ALA A 101 3.26 -11.37 -4.22
CA ALA A 101 4.12 -11.82 -5.32
C ALA A 101 4.79 -10.65 -6.03
N LEU A 102 4.11 -9.51 -6.17
CA LEU A 102 4.71 -8.28 -6.71
C LEU A 102 5.81 -7.74 -5.79
N GLU A 103 5.57 -7.69 -4.48
CA GLU A 103 6.56 -7.22 -3.51
C GLU A 103 7.82 -8.09 -3.50
N ASP A 104 7.66 -9.39 -3.72
CA ASP A 104 8.75 -10.37 -3.61
C ASP A 104 9.42 -10.70 -4.96
N GLY A 105 8.73 -10.46 -6.07
CA GLY A 105 9.17 -10.90 -7.39
C GLY A 105 10.19 -10.01 -8.08
N GLU A 106 10.26 -8.75 -7.68
CA GLU A 106 11.14 -7.75 -8.30
C GLU A 106 11.96 -7.05 -7.22
N GLU A 107 13.18 -6.61 -7.58
CA GLU A 107 14.02 -5.87 -6.65
C GLU A 107 13.34 -4.60 -6.16
N LEU A 108 12.72 -3.84 -7.07
CA LEU A 108 11.95 -2.64 -6.72
C LEU A 108 10.74 -2.95 -5.84
N GLY A 109 10.21 -4.16 -5.92
CA GLY A 109 9.07 -4.59 -5.10
C GLY A 109 9.36 -4.51 -3.60
N ARG A 110 10.61 -4.61 -3.21
CA ARG A 110 11.01 -4.49 -1.79
C ARG A 110 10.79 -3.09 -1.23
N LEU A 111 10.74 -2.09 -2.10
CA LEU A 111 10.46 -0.70 -1.70
C LEU A 111 8.96 -0.44 -1.53
N LEU A 112 8.12 -1.36 -1.96
CA LEU A 112 6.66 -1.22 -1.85
C LEU A 112 6.18 -1.78 -0.51
N ASP A 113 5.19 -1.12 0.05
CA ASP A 113 4.47 -1.58 1.24
C ASP A 113 3.00 -1.58 0.89
N ILE A 114 2.45 -2.78 0.65
CA ILE A 114 1.09 -2.94 0.16
C ILE A 114 0.23 -3.62 1.22
N ASP A 115 -0.77 -2.89 1.71
CA ASP A 115 -1.74 -3.40 2.67
C ASP A 115 -3.06 -3.70 1.97
N VAL A 116 -3.70 -4.78 2.38
CA VAL A 116 -5.05 -5.13 1.93
C VAL A 116 -5.95 -5.21 3.15
N ILE A 117 -7.05 -4.45 3.10
CA ILE A 117 -8.04 -4.39 4.18
C ILE A 117 -9.29 -5.11 3.71
N ALA A 118 -9.71 -6.12 4.46
CA ALA A 118 -10.90 -6.89 4.15
C ALA A 118 -12.17 -6.06 4.43
N PRO A 119 -13.32 -6.48 3.88
CA PRO A 119 -14.59 -5.76 4.10
C PRO A 119 -14.98 -5.60 5.58
N ASP A 120 -14.51 -6.48 6.47
CA ASP A 120 -14.75 -6.39 7.91
C ASP A 120 -13.82 -5.41 8.62
N GLY A 121 -12.89 -4.78 7.88
CA GLY A 121 -11.92 -3.85 8.44
C GLY A 121 -10.61 -4.51 8.87
N GLY A 122 -10.49 -5.82 8.77
CA GLY A 122 -9.28 -6.56 9.13
C GLY A 122 -8.20 -6.44 8.06
N LYS A 123 -6.98 -6.11 8.48
CA LYS A 123 -5.82 -6.08 7.60
C LYS A 123 -5.30 -7.49 7.41
N ILE A 124 -5.15 -7.92 6.16
CA ILE A 124 -4.69 -9.28 5.86
C ILE A 124 -3.18 -9.35 6.04
N SER A 125 -2.72 -10.22 6.94
CA SER A 125 -1.29 -10.46 7.14
C SER A 125 -0.75 -11.53 6.19
N ARG A 126 0.56 -11.51 5.96
CA ARG A 126 1.22 -12.53 5.15
C ARG A 126 1.06 -13.93 5.76
N THR A 127 1.10 -14.03 7.08
CA THR A 127 0.97 -15.32 7.76
C THR A 127 -0.41 -15.94 7.56
N GLU A 128 -1.47 -15.11 7.47
CA GLU A 128 -2.83 -15.60 7.20
C GLU A 128 -2.96 -16.31 5.84
N ILE A 129 -2.10 -15.98 4.89
CA ILE A 129 -2.13 -16.55 3.54
C ILE A 129 -0.98 -17.52 3.28
N GLY A 130 -0.31 -17.97 4.36
CA GLY A 130 0.72 -18.99 4.29
C GLY A 130 2.10 -18.50 3.89
N LEU A 131 2.36 -17.20 3.97
CA LEU A 131 3.65 -16.61 3.66
C LEU A 131 4.38 -16.17 4.95
N PRO A 132 5.72 -16.22 4.96
CA PRO A 132 6.47 -15.73 6.12
C PRO A 132 6.34 -14.21 6.25
N ALA A 133 6.51 -13.70 7.48
CA ALA A 133 6.56 -12.27 7.73
C ALA A 133 7.69 -11.63 6.92
N ARG A 134 7.47 -10.39 6.46
CA ARG A 134 8.45 -9.68 5.65
C ARG A 134 9.64 -9.24 6.50
N ARG A 135 10.85 -9.41 5.96
CA ARG A 135 12.07 -9.01 6.65
C ARG A 135 12.37 -7.54 6.44
N CYS A 136 12.99 -6.91 7.44
CA CYS A 136 13.50 -5.56 7.36
C CYS A 136 14.56 -5.46 6.25
N LEU A 137 14.52 -4.38 5.44
CA LEU A 137 15.51 -4.15 4.38
C LEU A 137 16.94 -3.95 4.93
N LEU A 138 17.06 -3.44 6.16
CA LEU A 138 18.36 -3.16 6.78
C LEU A 138 18.92 -4.35 7.53
N CYS A 139 18.04 -5.22 8.05
CA CYS A 139 18.45 -6.36 8.89
C CYS A 139 18.46 -7.69 8.13
N GLY A 140 17.96 -7.70 6.93
CA GLY A 140 17.80 -8.93 6.15
C GLY A 140 16.63 -9.76 6.62
#